data_495b3dd71eba665aa06ef4822dd9e0d9
#
_entry.id   495b3dd71eba665aa06ef4822dd9e0d9
#
_cell.length_a   1.000
_cell.length_b   1.000
_cell.length_c   1.000
_cell.angle_alpha   90.00
_cell.angle_beta   90.00
_cell.angle_gamma   90.00
#
_symmetry.space_group_name_H-M   'P 1'
#
loop_
_entity.id
_entity.type
_entity.pdbx_description
1 polymer ?
#
loop_
_entity_poly.entity_id
_entity_poly.type
_entity_poly.pdbx_seq_one_letter_code
_entity_poly.pdbx_strand_id
1 'polypeptide(L)'
;MSEPLSAHATWAELSDGLYLAKGRCPSAIAKHLDECLGEPAQVLDAGCGTGAVLAAWPRDIERTGFDHDSGLVAYAARRSQPGLRFVVGTFNEPPAGSFQSVLALFAALQYVLDDKAREQAVLALQSRVTQGGTLAIELGPDPDTMHPPVAVWTRWRAPTGQWWMRRAMATPNGQALTIEFEFHRGGPASPVVHRDTHLVRPVRRDWWMAQFPSPSWTVRFDHIPGGGPLLIASRA
;
A
#
# COMPACT_ATOMS: atom_id res chain seq x y z
N MET A 1 3.39 30.72 -14.74
CA MET A 1 2.14 30.14 -14.22
C MET A 1 2.27 28.63 -14.46
N SER A 2 2.50 27.84 -13.39
CA SER A 2 2.52 26.39 -13.49
C SER A 2 1.07 25.90 -13.68
N GLU A 3 0.84 25.05 -14.67
CA GLU A 3 -0.46 24.39 -14.83
C GLU A 3 -0.91 23.71 -13.50
N PRO A 4 -2.21 23.75 -13.19
CA PRO A 4 -2.71 23.01 -12.03
C PRO A 4 -2.43 21.52 -12.27
N LEU A 5 -1.73 20.89 -11.34
CA LEU A 5 -1.51 19.45 -11.33
C LEU A 5 -2.86 18.72 -11.41
N SER A 6 -2.94 17.63 -12.14
CA SER A 6 -4.13 16.78 -12.11
C SER A 6 -4.40 16.31 -10.68
N ALA A 7 -5.64 16.02 -10.33
CA ALA A 7 -6.01 15.58 -8.97
C ALA A 7 -5.16 14.38 -8.50
N HIS A 8 -4.85 13.45 -9.40
CA HIS A 8 -4.00 12.28 -9.13
C HIS A 8 -2.53 12.63 -8.86
N ALA A 9 -1.96 13.58 -9.61
CA ALA A 9 -0.58 14.04 -9.35
C ALA A 9 -0.49 14.75 -8.00
N THR A 10 -1.50 15.53 -7.63
CA THR A 10 -1.56 16.19 -6.32
C THR A 10 -1.63 15.16 -5.19
N TRP A 11 -2.45 14.12 -5.32
CA TRP A 11 -2.52 13.05 -4.32
C TRP A 11 -1.19 12.31 -4.18
N ALA A 12 -0.55 11.92 -5.29
CA ALA A 12 0.71 11.21 -5.28
C ALA A 12 1.82 11.99 -4.55
N GLU A 13 1.96 13.29 -4.85
CA GLU A 13 2.94 14.16 -4.20
C GLU A 13 2.67 14.35 -2.70
N LEU A 14 1.39 14.51 -2.32
CA LEU A 14 1.00 14.67 -0.92
C LEU A 14 1.16 13.38 -0.14
N SER A 15 0.88 12.22 -0.75
CA SER A 15 0.94 10.93 -0.09
C SER A 15 2.35 10.54 0.33
N ASP A 16 3.36 10.74 -0.53
CA ASP A 16 4.75 10.45 -0.18
C ASP A 16 5.21 11.23 1.06
N GLY A 17 4.97 12.54 1.09
CA GLY A 17 5.29 13.39 2.24
C GLY A 17 4.53 13.01 3.51
N LEU A 18 3.24 12.69 3.35
CA LEU A 18 2.39 12.25 4.44
C LEU A 18 2.87 10.93 5.05
N TYR A 19 3.16 9.92 4.23
CA TYR A 19 3.60 8.62 4.73
C TYR A 19 4.95 8.72 5.42
N LEU A 20 5.88 9.51 4.88
CA LEU A 20 7.15 9.79 5.54
C LEU A 20 6.94 10.45 6.92
N ALA A 21 6.03 11.42 7.03
CA ALA A 21 5.70 12.07 8.30
C ALA A 21 5.05 11.12 9.32
N LYS A 22 4.44 10.03 8.86
CA LYS A 22 3.91 8.94 9.69
C LYS A 22 4.97 7.88 10.06
N GLY A 23 6.24 8.13 9.77
CA GLY A 23 7.32 7.18 10.01
C GLY A 23 7.43 6.05 8.97
N ARG A 24 6.68 6.14 7.87
CA ARG A 24 6.68 5.14 6.80
C ARG A 24 7.72 5.51 5.74
N CYS A 25 9.00 5.39 6.12
CA CYS A 25 10.12 5.68 5.23
C CYS A 25 10.26 4.58 4.17
N PRO A 26 10.15 4.90 2.85
CA PRO A 26 10.21 3.87 1.79
C PRO A 26 11.47 3.02 1.82
N SER A 27 12.64 3.61 2.08
CA SER A 27 13.91 2.87 2.16
C SER A 27 13.99 1.94 3.37
N ALA A 28 13.43 2.36 4.51
CA ALA A 28 13.38 1.51 5.71
C ALA A 28 12.41 0.33 5.49
N ILE A 29 11.27 0.56 4.84
CA ILE A 29 10.30 -0.48 4.49
C ILE A 29 10.94 -1.45 3.49
N ALA A 30 11.53 -0.95 2.40
CA ALA A 30 12.14 -1.78 1.38
C ALA A 30 13.29 -2.64 1.94
N LYS A 31 14.16 -2.06 2.77
CA LYS A 31 15.23 -2.79 3.45
C LYS A 31 14.67 -3.90 4.36
N HIS A 32 13.67 -3.58 5.18
CA HIS A 32 13.03 -4.56 6.06
C HIS A 32 12.41 -5.72 5.26
N LEU A 33 11.69 -5.40 4.17
CA LEU A 33 11.09 -6.41 3.30
C LEU A 33 12.16 -7.27 2.61
N ASP A 34 13.23 -6.66 2.11
CA ASP A 34 14.34 -7.41 1.49
C ASP A 34 14.91 -8.44 2.46
N GLU A 35 15.22 -8.03 3.68
CA GLU A 35 15.77 -8.90 4.74
C GLU A 35 14.78 -9.98 5.19
N CYS A 36 13.54 -9.59 5.53
CA CYS A 36 12.56 -10.52 6.11
C CYS A 36 11.97 -11.51 5.08
N LEU A 37 12.06 -11.21 3.78
CA LEU A 37 11.60 -12.09 2.69
C LEU A 37 12.74 -12.94 2.09
N GLY A 38 13.96 -12.89 2.65
CA GLY A 38 15.08 -13.72 2.23
C GLY A 38 15.76 -13.23 0.95
N GLU A 39 15.88 -11.94 0.80
CA GLU A 39 16.61 -11.27 -0.31
C GLU A 39 16.14 -11.71 -1.72
N PRO A 40 14.85 -11.53 -2.04
CA PRO A 40 14.29 -12.02 -3.30
C PRO A 40 14.96 -11.33 -4.51
N ALA A 41 15.13 -12.06 -5.61
CA ALA A 41 15.64 -11.52 -6.88
C ALA A 41 14.53 -10.92 -7.76
N GLN A 42 13.27 -11.26 -7.49
CA GLN A 42 12.11 -10.79 -8.25
C GLN A 42 10.96 -10.44 -7.31
N VAL A 43 10.47 -9.20 -7.39
CA VAL A 43 9.41 -8.67 -6.53
C VAL A 43 8.26 -8.10 -7.36
N LEU A 44 7.03 -8.45 -6.99
CA LEU A 44 5.79 -7.84 -7.47
C LEU A 44 5.15 -7.06 -6.32
N ASP A 45 4.83 -5.78 -6.52
CA ASP A 45 4.06 -4.96 -5.57
C ASP A 45 2.66 -4.67 -6.13
N ALA A 46 1.66 -5.21 -5.48
CA ALA A 46 0.25 -5.12 -5.86
C ALA A 46 -0.42 -3.93 -5.15
N GLY A 47 -0.93 -2.97 -5.92
CA GLY A 47 -1.40 -1.68 -5.41
C GLY A 47 -0.22 -0.79 -5.03
N CYS A 48 0.77 -0.69 -5.92
CA CYS A 48 2.06 -0.03 -5.64
C CYS A 48 1.97 1.49 -5.43
N GLY A 49 0.84 2.11 -5.75
CA GLY A 49 0.62 3.55 -5.62
C GLY A 49 1.70 4.37 -6.33
N THR A 50 2.41 5.20 -5.58
CA THR A 50 3.50 6.05 -6.10
C THR A 50 4.78 5.30 -6.45
N GLY A 51 4.87 3.99 -6.17
CA GLY A 51 6.04 3.17 -6.43
C GLY A 51 7.25 3.45 -5.52
N ALA A 52 7.07 4.24 -4.47
CA ALA A 52 8.16 4.71 -3.62
C ALA A 52 8.94 3.58 -2.94
N VAL A 53 8.27 2.52 -2.49
CA VAL A 53 8.91 1.37 -1.83
C VAL A 53 9.78 0.59 -2.81
N LEU A 54 9.24 0.26 -4.00
CA LEU A 54 10.01 -0.45 -5.02
C LEU A 54 11.21 0.36 -5.53
N ALA A 55 11.05 1.67 -5.70
CA ALA A 55 12.12 2.55 -6.12
C ALA A 55 13.25 2.69 -5.08
N ALA A 56 12.94 2.45 -3.81
CA ALA A 56 13.88 2.51 -2.70
C ALA A 56 14.48 1.13 -2.32
N TRP A 57 14.25 0.10 -3.15
CA TRP A 57 14.81 -1.23 -2.88
C TRP A 57 16.34 -1.21 -2.80
N PRO A 58 16.95 -1.86 -1.79
CA PRO A 58 18.37 -1.67 -1.50
C PRO A 58 19.33 -2.37 -2.49
N ARG A 59 18.80 -3.24 -3.34
CA ARG A 59 19.58 -4.04 -4.30
C ARG A 59 19.02 -3.88 -5.72
N ASP A 60 19.87 -4.11 -6.71
CA ASP A 60 19.45 -4.19 -8.12
C ASP A 60 18.83 -5.55 -8.39
N ILE A 61 17.51 -5.60 -8.42
CA ILE A 61 16.70 -6.78 -8.67
C ILE A 61 15.57 -6.44 -9.65
N GLU A 62 14.88 -7.46 -10.16
CA GLU A 62 13.69 -7.26 -10.98
C GLU A 62 12.49 -6.87 -10.11
N ARG A 63 11.93 -5.68 -10.35
CA ARG A 63 10.81 -5.11 -9.59
C ARG A 63 9.68 -4.72 -10.53
N THR A 64 8.50 -5.21 -10.24
CA THR A 64 7.29 -4.82 -10.96
C THR A 64 6.28 -4.27 -9.97
N GLY A 65 5.78 -3.07 -10.19
CA GLY A 65 4.63 -2.53 -9.47
C GLY A 65 3.42 -2.47 -10.38
N PHE A 66 2.25 -2.73 -9.83
CA PHE A 66 1.01 -2.42 -10.55
C PHE A 66 0.00 -1.73 -9.64
N ASP A 67 -0.81 -0.89 -10.27
CA ASP A 67 -1.94 -0.21 -9.62
C ASP A 67 -3.08 -0.08 -10.62
N HIS A 68 -4.32 0.00 -10.14
CA HIS A 68 -5.49 0.20 -11.01
C HIS A 68 -5.60 1.65 -11.47
N ASP A 69 -5.02 2.60 -10.74
CA ASP A 69 -5.01 4.01 -11.07
C ASP A 69 -3.89 4.33 -12.05
N SER A 70 -4.25 4.61 -13.29
CA SER A 70 -3.29 4.95 -14.34
C SER A 70 -2.50 6.24 -14.06
N GLY A 71 -3.07 7.17 -13.30
CA GLY A 71 -2.38 8.40 -12.89
C GLY A 71 -1.28 8.13 -11.86
N LEU A 72 -1.52 7.23 -10.89
CA LEU A 72 -0.49 6.77 -9.96
C LEU A 72 0.60 5.98 -10.67
N VAL A 73 0.24 5.10 -11.62
CA VAL A 73 1.22 4.38 -12.45
C VAL A 73 2.09 5.33 -13.26
N ALA A 74 1.50 6.34 -13.90
CA ALA A 74 2.23 7.36 -14.64
C ALA A 74 3.16 8.19 -13.73
N TYR A 75 2.75 8.47 -12.50
CA TYR A 75 3.60 9.11 -11.49
C TYR A 75 4.74 8.21 -11.05
N ALA A 76 4.45 6.94 -10.74
CA ALA A 76 5.45 5.95 -10.34
C ALA A 76 6.51 5.72 -11.43
N ALA A 77 6.11 5.73 -12.71
CA ALA A 77 7.02 5.58 -13.85
C ALA A 77 8.12 6.66 -13.94
N ARG A 78 7.94 7.82 -13.29
CA ARG A 78 8.98 8.84 -13.16
C ARG A 78 10.18 8.39 -12.32
N ARG A 79 10.02 7.31 -11.55
CA ARG A 79 11.07 6.69 -10.72
C ARG A 79 11.86 5.62 -11.48
N SER A 80 11.93 5.76 -12.82
CA SER A 80 12.57 4.78 -13.71
C SER A 80 14.00 4.44 -13.25
N GLN A 81 14.27 3.15 -13.15
CA GLN A 81 15.57 2.56 -12.79
C GLN A 81 15.72 1.24 -13.54
N PRO A 82 16.94 0.75 -13.78
CA PRO A 82 17.14 -0.61 -14.30
C PRO A 82 16.38 -1.64 -13.46
N GLY A 83 15.75 -2.61 -14.11
CA GLY A 83 14.96 -3.67 -13.44
C GLY A 83 13.67 -3.21 -12.75
N LEU A 84 13.26 -1.95 -12.86
CA LEU A 84 12.04 -1.42 -12.25
C LEU A 84 11.03 -1.01 -13.32
N ARG A 85 9.82 -1.59 -13.24
CA ARG A 85 8.71 -1.22 -14.13
C ARG A 85 7.40 -1.07 -13.38
N PHE A 86 6.52 -0.23 -13.90
CA PHE A 86 5.17 -0.01 -13.38
C PHE A 86 4.15 -0.20 -14.51
N VAL A 87 3.05 -0.88 -14.20
CA VAL A 87 1.99 -1.18 -15.16
C VAL A 87 0.60 -1.00 -14.56
N VAL A 88 -0.38 -0.68 -15.38
CA VAL A 88 -1.78 -0.65 -14.93
C VAL A 88 -2.27 -2.10 -14.82
N GLY A 89 -2.94 -2.43 -13.71
CA GLY A 89 -3.48 -3.76 -13.45
C GLY A 89 -4.41 -3.77 -12.24
N THR A 90 -5.09 -4.87 -12.02
CA THR A 90 -5.98 -5.08 -10.89
C THR A 90 -5.54 -6.27 -10.05
N PHE A 91 -6.03 -6.37 -8.81
CA PHE A 91 -5.73 -7.52 -7.96
C PHE A 91 -6.21 -8.85 -8.57
N ASN A 92 -7.33 -8.83 -9.29
CA ASN A 92 -7.89 -10.03 -9.92
C ASN A 92 -7.15 -10.43 -11.21
N GLU A 93 -6.49 -9.46 -11.85
CA GLU A 93 -5.72 -9.64 -13.08
C GLU A 93 -4.31 -9.04 -12.90
N PRO A 94 -3.49 -9.61 -11.99
CA PRO A 94 -2.15 -9.14 -11.78
C PRO A 94 -1.28 -9.42 -13.01
N PRO A 95 -0.22 -8.63 -13.25
CA PRO A 95 0.70 -8.82 -14.38
C PRO A 95 1.18 -10.26 -14.49
N ALA A 96 1.33 -10.73 -15.72
CA ALA A 96 1.84 -12.07 -16.01
C ALA A 96 3.28 -12.24 -15.48
N GLY A 97 3.62 -13.47 -15.12
CA GLY A 97 4.93 -13.81 -14.56
C GLY A 97 4.81 -14.53 -13.22
N SER A 98 5.95 -14.97 -12.71
CA SER A 98 6.08 -15.55 -11.37
C SER A 98 7.18 -14.81 -10.62
N PHE A 99 6.97 -14.58 -9.34
CA PHE A 99 7.84 -13.75 -8.51
C PHE A 99 8.22 -14.51 -7.23
N GLN A 100 9.43 -14.31 -6.76
CA GLN A 100 9.87 -14.88 -5.48
C GLN A 100 9.14 -14.20 -4.31
N SER A 101 8.84 -12.91 -4.44
CA SER A 101 8.01 -12.22 -3.45
C SER A 101 6.92 -11.39 -4.13
N VAL A 102 5.70 -11.54 -3.64
CA VAL A 102 4.54 -10.71 -4.00
C VAL A 102 4.14 -9.93 -2.77
N LEU A 103 3.93 -8.63 -2.93
CA LEU A 103 3.59 -7.69 -1.86
C LEU A 103 2.19 -7.13 -2.08
N ALA A 104 1.48 -6.85 -0.99
CA ALA A 104 0.30 -5.99 -0.96
C ALA A 104 0.42 -5.12 0.30
N LEU A 105 0.96 -3.93 0.17
CA LEU A 105 1.31 -3.04 1.27
C LEU A 105 0.23 -1.98 1.55
N PHE A 106 0.38 -1.21 2.63
CA PHE A 106 -0.51 -0.10 3.00
C PHE A 106 -1.99 -0.51 3.08
N ALA A 107 -2.25 -1.75 3.49
CA ALA A 107 -3.59 -2.32 3.57
C ALA A 107 -4.38 -2.26 2.24
N ALA A 108 -3.69 -2.33 1.11
CA ALA A 108 -4.27 -2.14 -0.22
C ALA A 108 -5.44 -3.10 -0.52
N LEU A 109 -5.38 -4.35 -0.04
CA LEU A 109 -6.47 -5.32 -0.24
C LEU A 109 -7.75 -4.99 0.55
N GLN A 110 -7.73 -4.05 1.49
CA GLN A 110 -8.95 -3.58 2.18
C GLN A 110 -9.82 -2.66 1.30
N TYR A 111 -9.29 -2.17 0.18
CA TYR A 111 -10.09 -1.46 -0.83
C TYR A 111 -10.99 -2.39 -1.64
N VAL A 112 -10.75 -3.70 -1.60
CA VAL A 112 -11.67 -4.70 -2.16
C VAL A 112 -12.76 -4.98 -1.12
N LEU A 113 -13.93 -4.36 -1.29
CA LEU A 113 -14.98 -4.31 -0.27
C LEU A 113 -15.75 -5.62 -0.12
N ASP A 114 -15.95 -6.34 -1.21
CA ASP A 114 -16.63 -7.64 -1.23
C ASP A 114 -15.68 -8.77 -0.83
N ASP A 115 -16.11 -9.66 0.07
CA ASP A 115 -15.26 -10.75 0.60
C ASP A 115 -14.88 -11.76 -0.46
N LYS A 116 -15.82 -12.11 -1.35
CA LYS A 116 -15.56 -13.07 -2.43
C LYS A 116 -14.60 -12.49 -3.46
N ALA A 117 -14.76 -11.21 -3.81
CA ALA A 117 -13.83 -10.53 -4.71
C ALA A 117 -12.44 -10.41 -4.09
N ARG A 118 -12.35 -10.19 -2.76
CA ARG A 118 -11.07 -10.14 -2.03
C ARG A 118 -10.40 -11.52 -1.98
N GLU A 119 -11.18 -12.59 -1.76
CA GLU A 119 -10.68 -13.97 -1.84
C GLU A 119 -10.08 -14.26 -3.23
N GLN A 120 -10.81 -13.89 -4.29
CA GLN A 120 -10.31 -14.03 -5.67
C GLN A 120 -9.02 -13.24 -5.91
N ALA A 121 -8.95 -12.01 -5.39
CA ALA A 121 -7.74 -11.19 -5.45
C ALA A 121 -6.55 -11.87 -4.76
N VAL A 122 -6.74 -12.43 -3.56
CA VAL A 122 -5.69 -13.17 -2.85
C VAL A 122 -5.26 -14.41 -3.65
N LEU A 123 -6.19 -15.19 -4.18
CA LEU A 123 -5.88 -16.35 -5.03
C LEU A 123 -5.10 -15.96 -6.29
N ALA A 124 -5.48 -14.86 -6.94
CA ALA A 124 -4.77 -14.36 -8.10
C ALA A 124 -3.33 -13.95 -7.76
N LEU A 125 -3.10 -13.28 -6.61
CA LEU A 125 -1.76 -12.94 -6.14
C LEU A 125 -0.95 -14.19 -5.74
N GLN A 126 -1.56 -15.17 -5.07
CA GLN A 126 -0.94 -16.46 -4.75
C GLN A 126 -0.44 -17.18 -6.00
N SER A 127 -1.20 -17.10 -7.11
CA SER A 127 -0.82 -17.71 -8.39
C SER A 127 0.47 -17.13 -9.00
N ARG A 128 0.88 -15.94 -8.56
CA ARG A 128 2.11 -15.27 -9.01
C ARG A 128 3.33 -15.61 -8.16
N VAL A 129 3.13 -16.28 -7.03
CA VAL A 129 4.24 -16.68 -6.15
C VAL A 129 4.89 -17.95 -6.68
N THR A 130 6.21 -17.95 -6.84
CA THR A 130 6.99 -19.16 -7.19
C THR A 130 6.92 -20.21 -6.09
N GLN A 131 7.26 -21.46 -6.41
CA GLN A 131 7.54 -22.48 -5.41
C GLN A 131 8.66 -21.99 -4.48
N GLY A 132 8.50 -22.12 -3.17
CA GLY A 132 9.42 -21.58 -2.17
C GLY A 132 9.37 -20.06 -2.00
N GLY A 133 8.53 -19.36 -2.75
CA GLY A 133 8.36 -17.90 -2.66
C GLY A 133 7.38 -17.47 -1.58
N THR A 134 7.15 -16.16 -1.49
CA THR A 134 6.35 -15.54 -0.42
C THR A 134 5.29 -14.59 -0.95
N LEU A 135 4.13 -14.53 -0.28
CA LEU A 135 3.15 -13.45 -0.39
C LEU A 135 3.12 -12.68 0.94
N ALA A 136 3.45 -11.41 0.90
CA ALA A 136 3.47 -10.54 2.07
C ALA A 136 2.34 -9.50 2.00
N ILE A 137 1.43 -9.53 2.98
CA ILE A 137 0.26 -8.65 3.03
C ILE A 137 0.33 -7.79 4.29
N GLU A 138 0.40 -6.48 4.12
CA GLU A 138 0.24 -5.57 5.25
C GLU A 138 -1.24 -5.46 5.61
N LEU A 139 -1.55 -5.83 6.83
CA LEU A 139 -2.91 -5.80 7.36
C LEU A 139 -3.24 -4.39 7.84
N GLY A 140 -4.45 -3.95 7.59
CA GLY A 140 -4.99 -2.76 8.21
C GLY A 140 -5.42 -3.00 9.66
N PRO A 141 -6.02 -1.99 10.31
CA PRO A 141 -6.55 -2.15 11.66
C PRO A 141 -7.55 -3.30 11.74
N ASP A 142 -7.50 -4.04 12.83
CA ASP A 142 -8.48 -5.08 13.12
C ASP A 142 -9.83 -4.42 13.48
N PRO A 143 -10.96 -4.84 12.86
CA PRO A 143 -12.26 -4.27 13.12
C PRO A 143 -12.67 -4.33 14.59
N ASP A 144 -12.22 -5.35 15.34
CA ASP A 144 -12.55 -5.52 16.77
C ASP A 144 -11.81 -4.51 17.67
N THR A 145 -10.73 -3.90 17.19
CA THR A 145 -9.94 -2.91 17.94
C THR A 145 -10.19 -1.47 17.51
N MET A 146 -11.01 -1.28 16.49
CA MET A 146 -11.33 0.05 15.98
C MET A 146 -12.45 0.71 16.77
N HIS A 147 -12.22 1.96 17.18
CA HIS A 147 -13.19 2.79 17.88
C HIS A 147 -13.45 4.11 17.12
N PRO A 148 -14.10 4.07 15.94
CA PRO A 148 -14.48 5.30 15.25
C PRO A 148 -15.72 5.97 15.92
N PRO A 149 -15.94 7.27 15.69
CA PRO A 149 -15.16 8.14 14.80
C PRO A 149 -13.92 8.72 15.48
N VAL A 150 -12.80 8.72 14.78
CA VAL A 150 -11.56 9.34 15.28
C VAL A 150 -11.02 10.30 14.22
N ALA A 151 -10.82 11.56 14.60
CA ALA A 151 -10.11 12.51 13.78
C ALA A 151 -8.60 12.44 14.07
N VAL A 152 -7.82 12.17 13.05
CA VAL A 152 -6.35 12.14 13.14
C VAL A 152 -5.77 13.27 12.32
N TRP A 153 -4.92 14.07 12.94
CA TRP A 153 -4.17 15.13 12.28
C TRP A 153 -2.72 14.70 12.08
N THR A 154 -2.22 14.93 10.86
CA THR A 154 -0.81 14.70 10.52
C THR A 154 -0.25 15.97 9.88
N ARG A 155 0.94 16.40 10.32
CA ARG A 155 1.62 17.59 9.81
C ARG A 155 2.98 17.21 9.26
N TRP A 156 3.35 17.79 8.11
CA TRP A 156 4.68 17.61 7.54
C TRP A 156 5.13 18.85 6.78
N ARG A 157 6.41 18.87 6.45
CA ARG A 157 7.03 19.90 5.62
C ARG A 157 7.47 19.27 4.32
N ALA A 158 6.98 19.78 3.19
CA ALA A 158 7.43 19.35 1.87
C ALA A 158 8.88 19.77 1.62
N PRO A 159 9.60 19.13 0.68
CA PRO A 159 10.95 19.52 0.30
C PRO A 159 11.07 21.00 -0.13
N THR A 160 10.01 21.58 -0.67
CA THR A 160 9.89 23.01 -1.02
C THR A 160 9.85 23.95 0.19
N GLY A 161 9.83 23.41 1.41
CA GLY A 161 9.70 24.19 2.64
C GLY A 161 8.25 24.48 3.05
N GLN A 162 7.28 24.17 2.19
CA GLN A 162 5.86 24.39 2.46
C GLN A 162 5.35 23.44 3.55
N TRP A 163 4.65 23.98 4.53
CA TRP A 163 3.93 23.17 5.52
C TRP A 163 2.61 22.65 4.95
N TRP A 164 2.35 21.40 5.27
CA TRP A 164 1.09 20.70 4.98
C TRP A 164 0.51 20.09 6.24
N MET A 165 -0.81 19.98 6.26
CA MET A 165 -1.54 19.27 7.30
C MET A 165 -2.66 18.46 6.66
N ARG A 166 -2.86 17.23 7.13
CA ARG A 166 -3.98 16.38 6.75
C ARG A 166 -4.84 16.09 7.97
N ARG A 167 -6.14 16.31 7.85
CA ARG A 167 -7.15 15.73 8.71
C ARG A 167 -7.65 14.44 8.07
N ALA A 168 -7.73 13.34 8.82
CA ALA A 168 -8.41 12.13 8.43
C ALA A 168 -9.54 11.88 9.42
N MET A 169 -10.74 11.61 8.92
CA MET A 169 -11.91 11.22 9.71
C MET A 169 -12.40 9.88 9.21
N ALA A 170 -12.37 8.86 10.06
CA ALA A 170 -12.95 7.55 9.77
C ALA A 170 -14.32 7.43 10.41
N THR A 171 -15.33 7.10 9.63
CA THR A 171 -16.71 6.86 10.08
C THR A 171 -17.19 5.49 9.64
N PRO A 172 -17.96 4.75 10.49
CA PRO A 172 -18.54 3.48 10.10
C PRO A 172 -19.51 3.63 8.92
N ASN A 173 -19.45 2.67 8.01
CA ASN A 173 -20.34 2.57 6.85
C ASN A 173 -20.68 1.08 6.60
N GLY A 174 -21.65 0.55 7.36
CA GLY A 174 -21.93 -0.88 7.39
C GLY A 174 -20.72 -1.67 7.90
N GLN A 175 -20.24 -2.61 7.10
CA GLN A 175 -19.02 -3.37 7.40
C GLN A 175 -17.73 -2.67 6.90
N ALA A 176 -17.87 -1.53 6.24
CA ALA A 176 -16.77 -0.72 5.75
C ALA A 176 -16.55 0.51 6.64
N LEU A 177 -15.49 1.25 6.32
CA LEU A 177 -15.20 2.59 6.85
C LEU A 177 -15.12 3.56 5.69
N THR A 178 -15.81 4.67 5.81
CA THR A 178 -15.54 5.85 4.99
C THR A 178 -14.44 6.65 5.67
N ILE A 179 -13.35 6.93 4.97
CA ILE A 179 -12.24 7.74 5.47
C ILE A 179 -12.18 9.01 4.61
N GLU A 180 -12.55 10.14 5.22
CA GLU A 180 -12.48 11.45 4.58
C GLU A 180 -11.14 12.11 4.91
N PHE A 181 -10.46 12.61 3.89
CA PHE A 181 -9.21 13.34 4.01
C PHE A 181 -9.40 14.80 3.60
N GLU A 182 -8.91 15.70 4.43
CA GLU A 182 -8.79 17.12 4.12
C GLU A 182 -7.33 17.54 4.22
N PHE A 183 -6.82 18.14 3.15
CA PHE A 183 -5.45 18.64 3.09
C PHE A 183 -5.45 20.16 3.14
N HIS A 184 -4.64 20.70 4.03
CA HIS A 184 -4.46 22.12 4.25
C HIS A 184 -3.02 22.51 3.92
N ARG A 185 -2.85 23.62 3.20
CA ARG A 185 -1.53 24.20 2.96
C ARG A 185 -1.26 25.22 4.08
N GLY A 186 -0.40 24.88 5.04
CA GLY A 186 -0.12 25.67 6.23
C GLY A 186 -0.60 25.01 7.50
N GLY A 187 -1.50 25.63 8.24
CA GLY A 187 -2.07 25.15 9.51
C GLY A 187 -3.55 24.77 9.42
N PRO A 188 -4.16 24.33 10.55
CA PRO A 188 -5.56 23.89 10.56
C PRO A 188 -6.58 24.99 10.27
N ALA A 189 -6.20 26.26 10.44
CA ALA A 189 -7.02 27.41 10.08
C ALA A 189 -6.90 27.81 8.60
N SER A 190 -5.97 27.18 7.85
CA SER A 190 -5.80 27.45 6.42
C SER A 190 -6.93 26.76 5.62
N PRO A 191 -7.30 27.31 4.46
CA PRO A 191 -8.31 26.68 3.60
C PRO A 191 -7.92 25.26 3.22
N VAL A 192 -8.92 24.39 3.07
CA VAL A 192 -8.75 23.05 2.48
C VAL A 192 -8.42 23.22 1.00
N VAL A 193 -7.32 22.63 0.55
CA VAL A 193 -6.86 22.72 -0.84
C VAL A 193 -7.07 21.43 -1.62
N HIS A 194 -7.31 20.32 -0.92
CA HIS A 194 -7.64 19.05 -1.53
C HIS A 194 -8.49 18.21 -0.58
N ARG A 195 -9.46 17.49 -1.12
CA ARG A 195 -10.26 16.49 -0.41
C ARG A 195 -10.19 15.18 -1.15
N ASP A 196 -10.21 14.09 -0.37
CA ASP A 196 -10.32 12.75 -0.89
C ASP A 196 -11.17 11.89 0.04
N THR A 197 -11.78 10.85 -0.50
CA THR A 197 -12.64 9.94 0.26
C THR A 197 -12.34 8.50 -0.12
N HIS A 198 -11.95 7.73 0.88
CA HIS A 198 -11.65 6.32 0.70
C HIS A 198 -12.71 5.48 1.39
N LEU A 199 -13.12 4.41 0.73
CA LEU A 199 -13.94 3.37 1.31
C LEU A 199 -13.08 2.12 1.48
N VAL A 200 -12.91 1.68 2.72
CA VAL A 200 -12.10 0.50 3.04
C VAL A 200 -12.89 -0.45 3.92
N ARG A 201 -12.66 -1.74 3.79
CA ARG A 201 -13.25 -2.75 4.64
C ARG A 201 -12.19 -3.37 5.54
N PRO A 202 -12.22 -3.08 6.85
CA PRO A 202 -11.37 -3.77 7.83
C PRO A 202 -11.69 -5.27 7.82
N VAL A 203 -10.66 -6.09 7.94
CA VAL A 203 -10.78 -7.54 7.85
C VAL A 203 -10.06 -8.17 9.02
N ARG A 204 -10.73 -9.10 9.69
CA ARG A 204 -10.21 -9.84 10.84
C ARG A 204 -8.99 -10.68 10.44
N ARG A 205 -8.08 -10.84 11.39
CA ARG A 205 -6.84 -11.62 11.19
C ARG A 205 -7.11 -13.08 10.84
N ASP A 206 -8.14 -13.69 11.44
CA ASP A 206 -8.53 -15.08 11.17
C ASP A 206 -8.97 -15.30 9.72
N TRP A 207 -9.69 -14.34 9.14
CA TRP A 207 -10.06 -14.38 7.72
C TRP A 207 -8.81 -14.41 6.83
N TRP A 208 -7.82 -13.58 7.12
CA TRP A 208 -6.57 -13.58 6.36
C TRP A 208 -5.83 -14.90 6.47
N MET A 209 -5.74 -15.48 7.66
CA MET A 209 -5.09 -16.79 7.87
C MET A 209 -5.78 -17.91 7.10
N ALA A 210 -7.11 -17.90 7.01
CA ALA A 210 -7.88 -18.90 6.28
C ALA A 210 -7.60 -18.93 4.77
N GLN A 211 -7.03 -17.86 4.21
CA GLN A 211 -6.64 -17.83 2.80
C GLN A 211 -5.39 -18.67 2.48
N PHE A 212 -4.68 -19.15 3.49
CA PHE A 212 -3.39 -19.84 3.34
C PHE A 212 -3.40 -21.23 4.01
N PRO A 213 -4.11 -22.22 3.43
CA PRO A 213 -4.26 -23.53 4.05
C PRO A 213 -2.94 -24.31 4.07
N SER A 214 -2.63 -24.95 5.22
CA SER A 214 -1.55 -25.95 5.34
C SER A 214 -1.95 -27.25 4.61
N PRO A 215 -1.00 -28.03 4.02
CA PRO A 215 0.46 -27.83 4.07
C PRO A 215 1.00 -26.94 2.93
N SER A 216 0.18 -26.44 2.01
CA SER A 216 0.63 -25.68 0.85
C SER A 216 1.26 -24.32 1.22
N TRP A 217 0.89 -23.79 2.38
CA TRP A 217 1.39 -22.52 2.88
C TRP A 217 1.76 -22.60 4.35
N THR A 218 2.85 -21.91 4.72
CA THR A 218 3.18 -21.58 6.11
C THR A 218 3.06 -20.10 6.34
N VAL A 219 2.43 -19.70 7.45
CA VAL A 219 2.16 -18.29 7.75
C VAL A 219 2.92 -17.86 9.01
N ARG A 220 3.58 -16.72 8.92
CA ARG A 220 4.17 -16.01 10.06
C ARG A 220 3.76 -14.55 10.04
N PHE A 221 3.98 -13.86 11.14
CA PHE A 221 3.71 -12.42 11.24
C PHE A 221 4.98 -11.66 11.57
N ASP A 222 5.05 -10.46 11.02
CA ASP A 222 6.07 -9.47 11.24
C ASP A 222 5.40 -8.08 11.37
N HIS A 223 6.14 -7.01 11.33
CA HIS A 223 5.61 -5.65 11.44
C HIS A 223 6.35 -4.71 10.49
N ILE A 224 5.61 -3.97 9.67
CA ILE A 224 6.19 -2.97 8.75
C ILE A 224 6.69 -1.75 9.56
N PRO A 225 7.90 -1.26 9.32
CA PRO A 225 8.41 -0.03 9.94
C PRO A 225 7.45 1.16 9.74
N GLY A 226 6.95 1.71 10.84
CA GLY A 226 5.94 2.78 10.83
C GLY A 226 4.55 2.38 10.31
N GLY A 227 4.32 1.09 10.08
CA GLY A 227 3.08 0.54 9.53
C GLY A 227 2.35 -0.42 10.44
N GLY A 228 1.55 -1.30 9.84
CA GLY A 228 0.77 -2.32 10.51
C GLY A 228 1.43 -3.71 10.56
N PRO A 229 0.69 -4.70 11.07
CA PRO A 229 1.13 -6.09 11.02
C PRO A 229 1.32 -6.56 9.57
N LEU A 230 2.38 -7.32 9.34
CA LEU A 230 2.70 -7.95 8.06
C LEU A 230 2.46 -9.46 8.17
N LEU A 231 1.48 -9.98 7.44
CA LEU A 231 1.32 -11.40 7.22
C LEU A 231 2.28 -11.83 6.11
N ILE A 232 3.11 -12.83 6.37
CA ILE A 232 4.02 -13.44 5.40
C ILE A 232 3.64 -14.90 5.24
N ALA A 233 3.13 -15.24 4.07
CA ALA A 233 2.78 -16.59 3.69
C ALA A 233 3.85 -17.14 2.74
N SER A 234 4.53 -18.22 3.13
CA SER A 234 5.52 -18.90 2.33
C SER A 234 4.91 -20.12 1.66
N ARG A 235 5.09 -20.24 0.35
CA ARG A 235 4.59 -21.34 -0.45
C ARG A 235 5.52 -22.56 -0.28
N ALA A 236 4.94 -23.69 0.15
CA ALA A 236 5.68 -24.94 0.32
C ALA A 236 6.22 -25.49 -1.01
#